data_bd286b4b86987fa90d120e30da06195d
#
_entry.id   bd286b4b86987fa90d120e30da06195d
#
_cell.length_a   1.000
_cell.length_b   1.000
_cell.length_c   1.000
_cell.angle_alpha   90.00
_cell.angle_beta   90.00
_cell.angle_gamma   90.00
#
_symmetry.space_group_name_H-M   'P 1'
#
loop_
_entity.id
_entity.type
_entity.pdbx_description
1 polymer ?
#
loop_
_entity_poly.entity_id
_entity_poly.type
_entity_poly.pdbx_seq_one_letter_code
_entity_poly.pdbx_strand_id
1 'polypeptide(L)'
;MKKNIIYVVLITTIILYNHVFAQQKKAQNPVVFADVPDMSMVRVGDSYYMSSTTMHMSPGLPIMKSKDLVNWKIISYAYDTLANVDDLNLINGKNAYGKGTWASSIRYHKGTFYVSTFAQTTGKTYIYTTKDIEKGPWKVTSFRPSFHDHSLFFDDDGKVYMVYGAGKIKLVELKSDLSGINTDVPERTIIENASLPSGENIGLPAEGSQLFKVKGKYYLFNITWPKGGMRTVVVHRSDQITGPYEGRLSLQDIGVAQGGLIDLPNGEWYAYLFRDFGAVGRIPYLVPVKWQDGWPILGVNSKVPEILNLPLSKGLIPGIVASDEFNRKPGEADLPLVWQWNHNPDAKLWSVKKREGFLRLTTGRIDSNFLMARNTLTQRTIGPFSSGATSVDVSMMKDGDFAGLGILQKNYGLLGVNVEGKAKYIVIIDASTGKPIEKERIQLDQNKVYFKIDCDFSQKRDMAHFLYSLDGKIWKAIGSPLKMAYTIPHFMGYRFALFNYGKKQIGGYADFDYFHISDKKSSLNHF
;
A
#
# COMPACT_ATOMS: atom_id res chain seq x y z
N MET A 1 54.77 50.88 5.16
CA MET A 1 53.55 50.61 4.33
C MET A 1 53.50 49.19 3.76
N LYS A 2 53.77 48.14 4.55
CA LYS A 2 53.72 46.72 4.06
C LYS A 2 52.95 45.75 4.98
N LYS A 3 52.21 46.21 5.99
CA LYS A 3 51.45 45.34 6.92
C LYS A 3 49.94 45.34 6.73
N ASN A 4 49.36 46.27 5.96
CA ASN A 4 47.90 46.40 5.83
C ASN A 4 47.28 45.67 4.61
N ILE A 5 48.11 45.14 3.70
CA ILE A 5 47.61 44.44 2.49
C ILE A 5 47.29 42.96 2.77
N ILE A 6 47.95 42.35 3.78
CA ILE A 6 47.74 40.92 4.11
C ILE A 6 46.40 40.67 4.79
N TYR A 7 45.84 41.63 5.55
CA TYR A 7 44.56 41.46 6.23
C TYR A 7 43.33 41.56 5.31
N VAL A 8 43.43 42.35 4.24
CA VAL A 8 42.33 42.51 3.28
C VAL A 8 42.17 41.26 2.38
N VAL A 9 43.26 40.59 2.04
CA VAL A 9 43.23 39.36 1.23
C VAL A 9 42.72 38.17 2.03
N LEU A 10 42.99 38.11 3.35
CA LEU A 10 42.47 37.00 4.20
C LEU A 10 40.96 37.11 4.48
N ILE A 11 40.44 38.35 4.59
CA ILE A 11 38.99 38.56 4.82
C ILE A 11 38.17 38.29 3.56
N THR A 12 38.68 38.61 2.36
CA THR A 12 38.02 38.30 1.10
C THR A 12 38.01 36.80 0.78
N THR A 13 39.05 36.05 1.18
CA THR A 13 39.07 34.58 0.99
C THR A 13 38.14 33.85 1.95
N ILE A 14 37.92 34.37 3.15
CA ILE A 14 36.96 33.76 4.13
C ILE A 14 35.51 34.01 3.72
N ILE A 15 35.19 35.13 3.06
CA ILE A 15 33.83 35.43 2.56
C ILE A 15 33.48 34.59 1.32
N LEU A 16 34.47 34.20 0.51
CA LEU A 16 34.26 33.33 -0.66
C LEU A 16 34.08 31.84 -0.32
N TYR A 17 34.49 31.40 0.87
CA TYR A 17 34.36 30.00 1.31
C TYR A 17 33.01 29.69 1.98
N ASN A 18 32.18 30.69 2.30
CA ASN A 18 30.85 30.46 2.94
C ASN A 18 29.67 30.36 1.95
N HIS A 19 29.90 30.40 0.65
CA HIS A 19 28.96 29.99 -0.36
C HIS A 19 29.19 28.54 -0.82
N VAL A 20 29.49 27.63 0.10
CA VAL A 20 29.15 26.24 -0.10
C VAL A 20 27.61 26.21 -0.07
N PHE A 21 27.03 26.30 -1.25
CA PHE A 21 25.62 25.99 -1.44
C PHE A 21 25.36 24.68 -0.68
N ALA A 22 24.64 24.74 0.42
CA ALA A 22 24.01 23.57 0.98
C ALA A 22 23.12 23.06 -0.15
N GLN A 23 23.62 22.09 -0.90
CA GLN A 23 22.90 21.45 -1.99
C GLN A 23 21.61 20.93 -1.35
N GLN A 24 20.51 21.62 -1.58
CA GLN A 24 19.24 21.30 -0.96
C GLN A 24 18.95 19.85 -1.34
N LYS A 25 19.04 18.95 -0.38
CA LYS A 25 18.79 17.53 -0.63
C LYS A 25 17.40 17.41 -1.24
N LYS A 26 17.32 16.80 -2.41
CA LYS A 26 16.10 16.65 -3.18
C LYS A 26 15.50 15.27 -2.98
N ALA A 27 14.20 15.13 -3.26
CA ALA A 27 13.53 13.84 -3.25
C ALA A 27 14.14 12.88 -4.27
N GLN A 28 14.02 11.59 -3.99
CA GLN A 28 14.46 10.50 -4.86
C GLN A 28 13.31 9.55 -5.15
N ASN A 29 13.32 8.97 -6.34
CA ASN A 29 12.46 7.84 -6.69
C ASN A 29 13.06 6.51 -6.18
N PRO A 30 12.21 5.57 -5.67
CA PRO A 30 10.77 5.71 -5.47
C PRO A 30 10.44 6.70 -4.34
N VAL A 31 9.40 7.53 -4.52
CA VAL A 31 9.00 8.51 -3.49
C VAL A 31 8.38 7.86 -2.26
N VAL A 32 7.82 6.65 -2.44
CA VAL A 32 7.30 5.80 -1.37
C VAL A 32 7.86 4.40 -1.58
N PHE A 33 8.72 3.94 -0.67
CA PHE A 33 9.27 2.59 -0.76
C PHE A 33 8.46 1.62 0.14
N ALA A 34 7.17 1.51 -0.15
CA ALA A 34 6.23 0.61 0.48
C ALA A 34 5.12 0.25 -0.52
N ASP A 35 4.37 -0.81 -0.23
CA ASP A 35 3.26 -1.26 -1.08
C ASP A 35 2.09 -0.25 -1.04
N VAL A 36 1.96 0.54 -2.11
CA VAL A 36 0.86 1.48 -2.35
C VAL A 36 0.39 1.30 -3.79
N PRO A 37 -0.30 0.19 -4.08
CA PRO A 37 -0.67 -0.18 -5.45
C PRO A 37 -1.85 0.62 -5.98
N ASP A 38 -1.96 0.69 -7.31
CA ASP A 38 -3.14 1.17 -8.05
C ASP A 38 -3.65 2.53 -7.54
N MET A 39 -2.72 3.44 -7.27
CA MET A 39 -3.03 4.73 -6.67
C MET A 39 -3.77 5.66 -7.64
N SER A 40 -4.64 6.48 -7.07
CA SER A 40 -5.25 7.62 -7.72
C SER A 40 -5.05 8.86 -6.86
N MET A 41 -4.78 10.01 -7.47
CA MET A 41 -4.50 11.26 -6.75
C MET A 41 -5.39 12.40 -7.19
N VAL A 42 -5.63 13.33 -6.25
CA VAL A 42 -6.28 14.61 -6.51
C VAL A 42 -5.64 15.70 -5.66
N ARG A 43 -5.48 16.90 -6.24
CA ARG A 43 -5.07 18.10 -5.50
C ARG A 43 -6.30 18.92 -5.11
N VAL A 44 -6.36 19.33 -3.85
CA VAL A 44 -7.39 20.26 -3.36
C VAL A 44 -6.69 21.37 -2.58
N GLY A 45 -6.71 22.57 -3.14
CA GLY A 45 -5.93 23.68 -2.62
C GLY A 45 -4.43 23.39 -2.66
N ASP A 46 -3.79 23.43 -1.49
CA ASP A 46 -2.36 23.17 -1.27
C ASP A 46 -2.06 21.74 -0.80
N SER A 47 -3.05 20.85 -0.85
CA SER A 47 -2.94 19.48 -0.35
C SER A 47 -3.20 18.47 -1.46
N TYR A 48 -2.45 17.38 -1.40
CA TYR A 48 -2.59 16.22 -2.25
C TYR A 48 -3.21 15.08 -1.47
N TYR A 49 -4.20 14.42 -2.07
CA TYR A 49 -4.86 13.26 -1.51
C TYR A 49 -4.68 12.08 -2.46
N MET A 50 -4.38 10.93 -1.91
CA MET A 50 -4.15 9.71 -2.65
C MET A 50 -4.99 8.59 -2.05
N SER A 51 -5.73 7.88 -2.88
CA SER A 51 -6.34 6.60 -2.54
C SER A 51 -5.53 5.45 -3.14
N SER A 52 -5.54 4.31 -2.49
CA SER A 52 -4.89 3.09 -2.94
C SER A 52 -5.70 1.88 -2.50
N THR A 53 -5.45 0.71 -3.07
CA THR A 53 -6.05 -0.53 -2.58
C THR A 53 -5.18 -1.19 -1.51
N THR A 54 -5.82 -1.94 -0.64
CA THR A 54 -5.21 -2.93 0.26
C THR A 54 -5.96 -4.26 0.19
N MET A 55 -6.61 -4.52 -0.93
CA MET A 55 -7.33 -5.74 -1.26
C MET A 55 -8.38 -6.12 -0.18
N HIS A 56 -8.14 -7.20 0.55
CA HIS A 56 -9.03 -7.76 1.57
C HIS A 56 -8.79 -7.21 2.98
N MET A 57 -7.81 -6.30 3.15
CA MET A 57 -7.49 -5.74 4.46
C MET A 57 -8.60 -4.84 4.99
N SER A 58 -8.82 -4.86 6.30
CA SER A 58 -9.79 -4.01 7.02
C SER A 58 -9.09 -3.19 8.12
N PRO A 59 -9.36 -1.87 8.19
CA PRO A 59 -10.14 -1.03 7.29
C PRO A 59 -9.52 -0.98 5.89
N GLY A 60 -10.27 -0.54 4.88
CA GLY A 60 -9.82 -0.57 3.49
C GLY A 60 -9.97 0.73 2.72
N LEU A 61 -9.31 0.78 1.55
CA LEU A 61 -9.08 1.97 0.75
C LEU A 61 -8.43 3.09 1.59
N PRO A 62 -7.14 2.93 1.94
CA PRO A 62 -6.41 3.96 2.68
C PRO A 62 -6.40 5.26 1.91
N ILE A 63 -6.69 6.35 2.61
CA ILE A 63 -6.54 7.71 2.12
C ILE A 63 -5.29 8.30 2.74
N MET A 64 -4.41 8.78 1.88
CA MET A 64 -3.15 9.40 2.28
C MET A 64 -3.16 10.87 1.90
N LYS A 65 -2.48 11.71 2.69
CA LYS A 65 -2.34 13.15 2.45
C LYS A 65 -0.87 13.54 2.42
N SER A 66 -0.54 14.46 1.53
CA SER A 66 0.77 15.12 1.45
C SER A 66 0.60 16.60 1.13
N LYS A 67 1.63 17.41 1.46
CA LYS A 67 1.76 18.82 1.05
C LYS A 67 2.78 19.01 -0.07
N ASP A 68 3.53 17.96 -0.41
CA ASP A 68 4.69 18.07 -1.27
C ASP A 68 4.87 16.87 -2.23
N LEU A 69 3.90 15.95 -2.30
CA LEU A 69 3.91 14.70 -3.09
C LEU A 69 4.94 13.65 -2.63
N VAL A 70 5.77 13.96 -1.63
CA VAL A 70 6.86 13.10 -1.15
C VAL A 70 6.59 12.55 0.24
N ASN A 71 6.16 13.44 1.15
CA ASN A 71 5.94 13.12 2.56
C ASN A 71 4.47 12.80 2.80
N TRP A 72 4.13 11.52 2.79
CA TRP A 72 2.77 11.00 2.90
C TRP A 72 2.45 10.50 4.30
N LYS A 73 1.21 10.66 4.72
CA LYS A 73 0.65 10.01 5.91
C LYS A 73 -0.74 9.47 5.62
N ILE A 74 -1.11 8.36 6.24
CA ILE A 74 -2.47 7.84 6.23
C ILE A 74 -3.32 8.75 7.13
N ILE A 75 -4.45 9.24 6.61
CA ILE A 75 -5.35 10.16 7.33
C ILE A 75 -6.72 9.57 7.60
N SER A 76 -7.17 8.62 6.80
CA SER A 76 -8.45 7.92 6.96
C SER A 76 -8.52 6.67 6.10
N TYR A 77 -9.65 5.97 6.17
CA TYR A 77 -10.06 4.88 5.30
C TYR A 77 -11.47 5.14 4.79
N ALA A 78 -11.77 4.71 3.58
CA ALA A 78 -13.11 4.89 3.02
C ALA A 78 -14.16 3.98 3.70
N TYR A 79 -13.73 2.87 4.29
CA TYR A 79 -14.60 1.95 5.05
C TYR A 79 -13.82 1.20 6.13
N ASP A 80 -14.52 0.84 7.21
CA ASP A 80 -13.97 -0.03 8.26
C ASP A 80 -14.00 -1.50 7.83
N THR A 81 -15.13 -1.95 7.27
CA THR A 81 -15.32 -3.28 6.67
C THR A 81 -16.08 -3.15 5.36
N LEU A 82 -15.64 -3.88 4.32
CA LEU A 82 -16.26 -3.80 3.01
C LEU A 82 -17.68 -4.40 3.00
N ALA A 83 -17.82 -5.60 3.54
CA ALA A 83 -19.08 -6.35 3.63
C ALA A 83 -18.99 -7.45 4.68
N ASN A 84 -20.14 -7.87 5.20
CA ASN A 84 -20.23 -9.00 6.12
C ASN A 84 -20.57 -10.27 5.32
N VAL A 85 -19.54 -10.90 4.74
CA VAL A 85 -19.64 -12.15 3.97
C VAL A 85 -18.58 -13.14 4.41
N ASP A 86 -18.81 -14.43 4.18
CA ASP A 86 -17.93 -15.53 4.62
C ASP A 86 -16.49 -15.33 4.20
N ASP A 87 -16.25 -14.96 2.95
CA ASP A 87 -14.91 -14.74 2.38
C ASP A 87 -14.14 -13.68 3.17
N LEU A 88 -14.77 -12.56 3.51
CA LEU A 88 -14.16 -11.47 4.27
C LEU A 88 -14.08 -11.76 5.79
N ASN A 89 -14.84 -12.71 6.28
CA ASN A 89 -14.83 -13.14 7.68
C ASN A 89 -13.97 -14.39 7.93
N LEU A 90 -13.38 -14.95 6.87
CA LEU A 90 -12.62 -16.21 6.93
C LEU A 90 -13.45 -17.36 7.54
N ILE A 91 -14.73 -17.49 7.14
CA ILE A 91 -15.67 -18.50 7.65
C ILE A 91 -15.90 -19.58 6.59
N ASN A 92 -16.22 -20.79 7.03
CA ASN A 92 -16.55 -21.93 6.16
C ASN A 92 -15.44 -22.25 5.14
N GLY A 93 -14.17 -22.07 5.51
CA GLY A 93 -13.03 -22.32 4.63
C GLY A 93 -12.87 -21.32 3.49
N LYS A 94 -13.68 -20.25 3.44
CA LYS A 94 -13.62 -19.21 2.43
C LYS A 94 -12.65 -18.10 2.83
N ASN A 95 -12.11 -17.39 1.83
CA ASN A 95 -11.24 -16.24 2.01
C ASN A 95 -11.37 -15.25 0.84
N ALA A 96 -10.94 -14.02 1.07
CA ALA A 96 -10.98 -12.93 0.09
C ALA A 96 -9.59 -12.57 -0.47
N TYR A 97 -8.60 -13.45 -0.33
CA TYR A 97 -7.27 -13.21 -0.91
C TYR A 97 -7.38 -13.02 -2.43
N GLY A 98 -6.93 -11.85 -2.92
CA GLY A 98 -7.06 -11.46 -4.33
C GLY A 98 -8.47 -11.16 -4.81
N LYS A 99 -9.45 -11.03 -3.92
CA LYS A 99 -10.87 -10.79 -4.27
C LYS A 99 -11.50 -9.60 -3.55
N GLY A 100 -10.75 -8.90 -2.73
CA GLY A 100 -11.21 -7.70 -2.02
C GLY A 100 -11.46 -6.52 -2.96
N THR A 101 -11.22 -5.30 -2.47
CA THR A 101 -11.27 -4.09 -3.30
C THR A 101 -10.01 -3.98 -4.17
N TRP A 102 -10.20 -3.57 -5.42
CA TRP A 102 -9.14 -3.39 -6.41
C TRP A 102 -8.83 -1.90 -6.62
N ALA A 103 -8.27 -1.55 -7.77
CA ALA A 103 -7.91 -0.19 -8.11
C ALA A 103 -9.02 0.81 -7.75
N SER A 104 -8.61 1.96 -7.23
CA SER A 104 -9.52 3.03 -6.83
C SER A 104 -9.36 4.28 -7.68
N SER A 105 -10.42 5.10 -7.70
CA SER A 105 -10.42 6.41 -8.33
C SER A 105 -10.87 7.45 -7.32
N ILE A 106 -9.99 8.40 -6.96
CA ILE A 106 -10.35 9.53 -6.08
C ILE A 106 -10.64 10.77 -6.92
N ARG A 107 -11.72 11.49 -6.58
CA ARG A 107 -12.13 12.76 -7.21
C ARG A 107 -12.60 13.76 -6.16
N TYR A 108 -12.47 15.03 -6.48
CA TYR A 108 -13.06 16.12 -5.71
C TYR A 108 -13.93 16.96 -6.64
N HIS A 109 -15.22 17.08 -6.31
CA HIS A 109 -16.17 17.84 -7.12
C HIS A 109 -17.15 18.57 -6.21
N LYS A 110 -17.31 19.88 -6.41
CA LYS A 110 -18.26 20.75 -5.69
C LYS A 110 -18.25 20.54 -4.17
N GLY A 111 -17.06 20.56 -3.56
CA GLY A 111 -16.89 20.46 -2.10
C GLY A 111 -17.01 19.06 -1.53
N THR A 112 -17.08 18.03 -2.36
CA THR A 112 -17.23 16.62 -1.95
C THR A 112 -16.11 15.78 -2.53
N PHE A 113 -15.53 14.90 -1.71
CA PHE A 113 -14.61 13.86 -2.13
C PHE A 113 -15.39 12.60 -2.50
N TYR A 114 -14.94 11.94 -3.55
CA TYR A 114 -15.47 10.69 -4.06
C TYR A 114 -14.33 9.69 -4.19
N VAL A 115 -14.50 8.50 -3.62
CA VAL A 115 -13.55 7.39 -3.81
C VAL A 115 -14.34 6.19 -4.33
N SER A 116 -14.05 5.76 -5.54
CA SER A 116 -14.71 4.61 -6.13
C SER A 116 -13.76 3.44 -6.29
N THR A 117 -14.28 2.22 -6.17
CA THR A 117 -13.57 0.95 -6.35
C THR A 117 -14.55 -0.14 -6.74
N PHE A 118 -14.04 -1.32 -7.09
CA PHE A 118 -14.84 -2.51 -7.27
C PHE A 118 -14.31 -3.66 -6.41
N ALA A 119 -15.15 -4.63 -6.10
CA ALA A 119 -14.77 -5.80 -5.32
C ALA A 119 -15.29 -7.09 -5.94
N GLN A 120 -14.40 -8.06 -6.12
CA GLN A 120 -14.79 -9.35 -6.69
C GLN A 120 -15.61 -10.20 -5.72
N THR A 121 -15.34 -10.13 -4.40
CA THR A 121 -16.11 -10.85 -3.37
C THR A 121 -17.59 -10.56 -3.41
N THR A 122 -17.98 -9.34 -3.78
CA THR A 122 -19.39 -8.91 -3.82
C THR A 122 -19.92 -8.75 -5.23
N GLY A 123 -19.05 -8.68 -6.24
CA GLY A 123 -19.38 -8.39 -7.64
C GLY A 123 -20.01 -7.01 -7.84
N LYS A 124 -19.59 -6.03 -7.02
CA LYS A 124 -20.16 -4.67 -7.01
C LYS A 124 -19.08 -3.61 -7.25
N THR A 125 -19.55 -2.48 -7.77
CA THR A 125 -18.86 -1.20 -7.74
C THR A 125 -19.34 -0.42 -6.52
N TYR A 126 -18.43 0.27 -5.84
CA TYR A 126 -18.67 1.08 -4.65
C TYR A 126 -18.23 2.52 -4.92
N ILE A 127 -19.00 3.48 -4.44
CA ILE A 127 -18.64 4.91 -4.45
C ILE A 127 -18.84 5.43 -3.03
N TYR A 128 -17.74 5.80 -2.40
CA TYR A 128 -17.69 6.41 -1.07
C TYR A 128 -17.61 7.92 -1.21
N THR A 129 -18.38 8.66 -0.42
CA THR A 129 -18.46 10.12 -0.49
C THR A 129 -18.35 10.76 0.88
N THR A 130 -17.62 11.87 0.96
CA THR A 130 -17.53 12.68 2.18
C THR A 130 -17.21 14.14 1.85
N LYS A 131 -17.63 15.06 2.73
CA LYS A 131 -17.17 16.46 2.69
C LYS A 131 -15.90 16.67 3.50
N ASP A 132 -15.62 15.81 4.49
CA ASP A 132 -14.41 15.85 5.30
C ASP A 132 -13.65 14.52 5.13
N ILE A 133 -12.60 14.56 4.32
CA ILE A 133 -11.82 13.37 3.98
C ILE A 133 -10.97 12.84 5.15
N GLU A 134 -10.72 13.65 6.18
CA GLU A 134 -9.93 13.26 7.36
C GLU A 134 -10.81 12.64 8.46
N LYS A 135 -12.04 13.17 8.64
CA LYS A 135 -12.92 12.79 9.75
C LYS A 135 -14.16 12.00 9.30
N GLY A 136 -14.50 12.04 8.03
CA GLY A 136 -15.76 11.48 7.55
C GLY A 136 -16.98 12.35 7.93
N PRO A 137 -18.18 11.79 8.17
CA PRO A 137 -18.47 10.38 7.87
C PRO A 137 -18.44 10.09 6.37
N TRP A 138 -18.10 8.85 6.02
CA TRP A 138 -18.23 8.35 4.67
C TRP A 138 -19.63 7.81 4.42
N LYS A 139 -20.23 8.20 3.31
CA LYS A 139 -21.45 7.58 2.79
C LYS A 139 -21.07 6.65 1.65
N VAL A 140 -21.75 5.52 1.53
CA VAL A 140 -21.48 4.54 0.47
C VAL A 140 -22.71 4.32 -0.39
N THR A 141 -22.50 4.31 -1.70
CA THR A 141 -23.42 3.80 -2.71
C THR A 141 -22.78 2.61 -3.40
N SER A 142 -23.52 1.55 -3.67
CA SER A 142 -23.00 0.38 -4.37
C SER A 142 -24.01 -0.20 -5.33
N PHE A 143 -23.54 -0.67 -6.48
CA PHE A 143 -24.38 -1.25 -7.53
C PHE A 143 -23.63 -2.33 -8.31
N ARG A 144 -24.33 -3.06 -9.15
CA ARG A 144 -23.77 -4.03 -10.11
C ARG A 144 -23.83 -3.46 -11.52
N PRO A 145 -22.89 -3.86 -12.41
CA PRO A 145 -21.81 -4.82 -12.20
C PRO A 145 -20.59 -4.21 -11.46
N SER A 146 -19.56 -5.04 -11.20
CA SER A 146 -18.24 -4.55 -10.84
C SER A 146 -17.52 -4.08 -12.11
N PHE A 147 -17.05 -2.84 -12.13
CA PHE A 147 -16.30 -2.27 -13.25
C PHE A 147 -14.80 -2.38 -13.01
N HIS A 148 -14.14 -3.18 -13.83
CA HIS A 148 -12.70 -3.44 -13.71
C HIS A 148 -11.89 -2.16 -13.97
N ASP A 149 -10.99 -1.82 -13.04
CA ASP A 149 -10.01 -0.74 -13.15
C ASP A 149 -10.57 0.58 -13.69
N HIS A 150 -11.69 1.00 -13.10
CA HIS A 150 -12.44 2.14 -13.59
C HIS A 150 -11.89 3.49 -13.10
N SER A 151 -12.18 4.52 -13.86
CA SER A 151 -12.00 5.93 -13.52
C SER A 151 -13.37 6.60 -13.41
N LEU A 152 -13.72 7.11 -12.23
CA LEU A 152 -14.87 7.98 -12.03
C LEU A 152 -14.54 9.38 -12.57
N PHE A 153 -15.46 10.00 -13.29
CA PHE A 153 -15.24 11.30 -13.91
C PHE A 153 -16.50 12.18 -13.87
N PHE A 154 -16.35 13.42 -13.41
CA PHE A 154 -17.36 14.47 -13.42
C PHE A 154 -17.03 15.43 -14.55
N ASP A 155 -17.89 15.52 -15.57
CA ASP A 155 -17.65 16.39 -16.72
C ASP A 155 -18.31 17.76 -16.56
N ASP A 156 -17.91 18.70 -17.40
CA ASP A 156 -18.42 20.09 -17.42
C ASP A 156 -19.89 20.17 -17.87
N ASP A 157 -20.40 19.14 -18.56
CA ASP A 157 -21.82 19.01 -18.91
C ASP A 157 -22.73 18.69 -17.72
N GLY A 158 -22.13 18.48 -16.53
CA GLY A 158 -22.81 18.13 -15.28
C GLY A 158 -23.13 16.66 -15.14
N LYS A 159 -22.73 15.81 -16.09
CA LYS A 159 -22.89 14.36 -16.05
C LYS A 159 -21.73 13.68 -15.35
N VAL A 160 -21.99 12.46 -14.92
CA VAL A 160 -20.99 11.61 -14.26
C VAL A 160 -20.77 10.37 -15.10
N TYR A 161 -19.51 10.08 -15.36
CA TYR A 161 -19.10 8.99 -16.21
C TYR A 161 -18.19 8.01 -15.47
N MET A 162 -18.17 6.79 -15.96
CA MET A 162 -17.18 5.79 -15.57
C MET A 162 -16.54 5.20 -16.81
N VAL A 163 -15.20 5.30 -16.87
CA VAL A 163 -14.37 4.72 -17.93
C VAL A 163 -13.70 3.48 -17.37
N TYR A 164 -13.75 2.35 -18.07
CA TYR A 164 -13.27 1.07 -17.57
C TYR A 164 -12.94 0.09 -18.70
N GLY A 165 -12.33 -1.03 -18.34
CA GLY A 165 -12.08 -2.14 -19.23
C GLY A 165 -10.61 -2.53 -19.35
N ALA A 166 -10.36 -3.59 -20.10
CA ALA A 166 -9.03 -4.10 -20.43
C ALA A 166 -8.96 -4.41 -21.93
N GLY A 167 -8.03 -3.76 -22.63
CA GLY A 167 -7.90 -3.78 -24.09
C GLY A 167 -8.95 -2.91 -24.78
N LYS A 168 -10.23 -3.29 -24.70
CA LYS A 168 -11.35 -2.43 -25.06
C LYS A 168 -11.69 -1.52 -23.89
N ILE A 169 -11.69 -0.22 -24.13
CA ILE A 169 -12.08 0.77 -23.13
C ILE A 169 -13.49 1.26 -23.40
N LYS A 170 -14.30 1.23 -22.37
CA LYS A 170 -15.72 1.54 -22.40
C LYS A 170 -16.06 2.73 -21.52
N LEU A 171 -17.16 3.39 -21.87
CA LEU A 171 -17.74 4.52 -21.17
C LEU A 171 -19.18 4.22 -20.82
N VAL A 172 -19.56 4.42 -19.56
CA VAL A 172 -20.95 4.46 -19.13
C VAL A 172 -21.25 5.78 -18.44
N GLU A 173 -22.47 6.28 -18.61
CA GLU A 173 -23.01 7.37 -17.83
C GLU A 173 -23.64 6.82 -16.56
N LEU A 174 -23.36 7.44 -15.42
CA LEU A 174 -23.99 7.11 -14.14
C LEU A 174 -25.21 8.03 -13.92
N LYS A 175 -26.15 7.58 -13.09
CA LYS A 175 -27.19 8.45 -12.55
C LYS A 175 -26.57 9.56 -11.73
N SER A 176 -27.18 10.75 -11.73
CA SER A 176 -26.64 11.93 -11.04
C SER A 176 -26.51 11.74 -9.53
N ASP A 177 -27.31 10.87 -8.93
CA ASP A 177 -27.25 10.48 -7.50
C ASP A 177 -26.24 9.36 -7.22
N LEU A 178 -25.54 8.88 -8.25
CA LEU A 178 -24.57 7.77 -8.20
C LEU A 178 -25.15 6.42 -7.74
N SER A 179 -26.45 6.25 -7.77
CA SER A 179 -27.12 5.00 -7.34
C SER A 179 -26.92 3.84 -8.31
N GLY A 180 -26.42 4.10 -9.53
CA GLY A 180 -26.18 3.10 -10.55
C GLY A 180 -25.90 3.68 -11.92
N ILE A 181 -25.93 2.80 -12.91
CA ILE A 181 -25.80 3.18 -14.33
C ILE A 181 -27.07 3.91 -14.78
N ASN A 182 -26.91 4.95 -15.60
CA ASN A 182 -28.01 5.54 -16.36
C ASN A 182 -28.35 4.62 -17.53
N THR A 183 -29.40 3.84 -17.39
CA THR A 183 -29.84 2.84 -18.40
C THR A 183 -30.47 3.46 -19.65
N ASP A 184 -30.80 4.75 -19.60
CA ASP A 184 -31.36 5.47 -20.75
C ASP A 184 -30.27 5.84 -21.77
N VAL A 185 -28.99 5.74 -21.37
CA VAL A 185 -27.83 5.98 -22.20
C VAL A 185 -27.03 4.68 -22.38
N PRO A 186 -26.90 4.17 -23.62
CA PRO A 186 -26.18 2.92 -23.83
C PRO A 186 -24.69 3.05 -23.54
N GLU A 187 -24.10 1.99 -23.00
CA GLU A 187 -22.66 1.83 -22.89
C GLU A 187 -22.00 1.98 -24.27
N ARG A 188 -20.83 2.65 -24.31
CA ARG A 188 -20.06 2.86 -25.54
C ARG A 188 -18.65 2.32 -25.41
N THR A 189 -18.16 1.62 -26.43
CA THR A 189 -16.73 1.41 -26.61
C THR A 189 -16.13 2.71 -27.16
N ILE A 190 -15.21 3.32 -26.42
CA ILE A 190 -14.54 4.57 -26.82
C ILE A 190 -13.16 4.34 -27.42
N ILE A 191 -12.54 3.17 -27.12
CA ILE A 191 -11.27 2.73 -27.72
C ILE A 191 -11.34 1.20 -27.91
N GLU A 192 -11.22 0.73 -29.17
CA GLU A 192 -11.30 -0.69 -29.49
C GLU A 192 -10.03 -1.48 -29.09
N ASN A 193 -8.86 -0.87 -29.22
CA ASN A 193 -7.58 -1.46 -28.83
C ASN A 193 -6.66 -0.41 -28.21
N ALA A 194 -6.80 -0.24 -26.88
CA ALA A 194 -6.02 0.75 -26.16
C ALA A 194 -4.54 0.37 -26.00
N SER A 195 -4.16 -0.86 -26.30
CA SER A 195 -2.74 -1.31 -26.28
C SER A 195 -1.99 -0.97 -27.56
N LEU A 196 -2.68 -0.65 -28.64
CA LEU A 196 -2.12 -0.48 -29.98
C LEU A 196 -0.86 0.41 -30.04
N PRO A 197 -0.80 1.55 -29.30
CA PRO A 197 0.39 2.40 -29.31
C PRO A 197 1.67 1.73 -28.80
N SER A 198 1.57 0.61 -28.07
CA SER A 198 2.71 -0.16 -27.56
C SER A 198 3.06 -1.40 -28.41
N GLY A 199 2.34 -1.60 -29.54
CA GLY A 199 2.51 -2.71 -30.46
C GLY A 199 1.38 -3.73 -30.44
N GLU A 200 1.49 -4.75 -31.26
CA GLU A 200 0.43 -5.76 -31.45
C GLU A 200 0.59 -6.96 -30.50
N ASN A 201 1.82 -7.30 -30.12
CA ASN A 201 2.11 -8.48 -29.32
C ASN A 201 2.01 -8.16 -27.81
N ILE A 202 0.81 -8.27 -27.25
CA ILE A 202 0.47 -7.84 -25.90
C ILE A 202 0.33 -9.02 -24.94
N GLY A 203 0.98 -8.89 -23.78
CA GLY A 203 0.85 -9.82 -22.64
C GLY A 203 -0.22 -9.38 -21.64
N LEU A 204 -0.29 -8.07 -21.34
CA LEU A 204 -1.35 -7.44 -20.53
C LEU A 204 -2.05 -6.39 -21.40
N PRO A 205 -3.34 -6.59 -21.74
CA PRO A 205 -4.15 -5.57 -22.40
C PRO A 205 -4.20 -4.27 -21.58
N ALA A 206 -4.33 -3.13 -22.26
CA ALA A 206 -4.34 -1.83 -21.61
C ALA A 206 -5.52 -1.72 -20.63
N GLU A 207 -5.20 -1.46 -19.34
CA GLU A 207 -6.13 -1.36 -18.21
C GLU A 207 -5.70 -0.24 -17.25
N GLY A 208 -6.26 -0.16 -16.03
CA GLY A 208 -5.87 0.85 -15.04
C GLY A 208 -6.25 2.26 -15.48
N SER A 209 -7.45 2.43 -16.00
CA SER A 209 -7.93 3.70 -16.57
C SER A 209 -7.90 4.85 -15.57
N GLN A 210 -7.26 5.98 -15.96
CA GLN A 210 -7.35 7.26 -15.25
C GLN A 210 -7.65 8.37 -16.27
N LEU A 211 -8.85 8.94 -16.20
CA LEU A 211 -9.31 9.99 -17.12
C LEU A 211 -9.14 11.38 -16.50
N PHE A 212 -8.59 12.29 -17.27
CA PHE A 212 -8.38 13.70 -16.93
C PHE A 212 -8.89 14.60 -18.03
N LYS A 213 -9.35 15.80 -17.66
CA LYS A 213 -9.64 16.89 -18.62
C LYS A 213 -8.67 18.03 -18.36
N VAL A 214 -7.83 18.35 -19.33
CA VAL A 214 -6.82 19.41 -19.23
C VAL A 214 -6.95 20.32 -20.45
N LYS A 215 -7.18 21.62 -20.21
CA LYS A 215 -7.37 22.62 -21.27
C LYS A 215 -8.41 22.20 -22.33
N GLY A 216 -9.53 21.65 -21.87
CA GLY A 216 -10.66 21.24 -22.70
C GLY A 216 -10.51 19.89 -23.42
N LYS A 217 -9.36 19.23 -23.34
CA LYS A 217 -9.12 17.91 -23.95
C LYS A 217 -9.13 16.80 -22.89
N TYR A 218 -9.60 15.63 -23.27
CA TYR A 218 -9.61 14.42 -22.45
C TYR A 218 -8.33 13.62 -22.66
N TYR A 219 -7.73 13.17 -21.56
CA TYR A 219 -6.53 12.35 -21.52
C TYR A 219 -6.81 11.11 -20.70
N LEU A 220 -6.70 9.95 -21.31
CA LEU A 220 -6.88 8.65 -20.67
C LEU A 220 -5.53 7.96 -20.55
N PHE A 221 -5.12 7.70 -19.31
CA PHE A 221 -3.92 6.94 -18.99
C PHE A 221 -4.28 5.48 -18.77
N ASN A 222 -3.50 4.59 -19.35
CA ASN A 222 -3.59 3.15 -19.15
C ASN A 222 -2.20 2.53 -19.01
N ILE A 223 -2.13 1.41 -18.29
CA ILE A 223 -0.98 0.50 -18.30
C ILE A 223 -1.21 -0.59 -19.33
N THR A 224 -0.16 -0.99 -20.04
CA THR A 224 -0.14 -2.18 -20.87
C THR A 224 1.21 -2.90 -20.74
N TRP A 225 1.30 -4.14 -21.15
CA TRP A 225 2.56 -4.90 -21.10
C TRP A 225 2.78 -5.67 -22.40
N PRO A 226 3.65 -5.17 -23.30
CA PRO A 226 4.10 -5.92 -24.48
C PRO A 226 4.81 -7.20 -24.07
N LYS A 227 4.56 -8.31 -24.75
CA LYS A 227 5.26 -9.58 -24.50
C LYS A 227 6.76 -9.41 -24.75
N GLY A 228 7.59 -9.92 -23.83
CA GLY A 228 9.04 -9.76 -23.87
C GLY A 228 9.55 -8.38 -23.52
N GLY A 229 8.65 -7.43 -23.25
CA GLY A 229 8.96 -6.06 -22.82
C GLY A 229 8.72 -5.83 -21.33
N MET A 230 8.41 -4.60 -20.99
CA MET A 230 8.09 -4.16 -19.62
C MET A 230 6.74 -3.46 -19.58
N ARG A 231 6.20 -3.26 -18.37
CA ARG A 231 5.01 -2.42 -18.14
C ARG A 231 5.24 -1.03 -18.72
N THR A 232 4.23 -0.52 -19.42
CA THR A 232 4.32 0.65 -20.30
C THR A 232 3.11 1.54 -20.06
N VAL A 233 3.30 2.87 -20.08
CA VAL A 233 2.22 3.85 -20.06
C VAL A 233 1.82 4.19 -21.50
N VAL A 234 0.54 4.01 -21.81
CA VAL A 234 -0.09 4.56 -23.01
C VAL A 234 -1.05 5.67 -22.62
N VAL A 235 -1.09 6.73 -23.41
CA VAL A 235 -1.99 7.86 -23.20
C VAL A 235 -2.81 8.06 -24.46
N HIS A 236 -4.12 8.17 -24.28
CA HIS A 236 -5.07 8.49 -25.36
C HIS A 236 -5.63 9.89 -25.14
N ARG A 237 -5.80 10.65 -26.21
CA ARG A 237 -6.30 12.02 -26.19
C ARG A 237 -7.49 12.18 -27.12
N SER A 238 -8.49 12.97 -26.71
CA SER A 238 -9.65 13.34 -27.54
C SER A 238 -10.15 14.74 -27.19
N ASP A 239 -10.86 15.37 -28.11
CA ASP A 239 -11.62 16.62 -27.88
C ASP A 239 -12.98 16.33 -27.23
N GLN A 240 -13.49 15.09 -27.31
CA GLN A 240 -14.76 14.67 -26.76
C GLN A 240 -14.58 13.43 -25.88
N ILE A 241 -15.35 13.32 -24.80
CA ILE A 241 -15.29 12.16 -23.91
C ILE A 241 -15.63 10.83 -24.62
N THR A 242 -16.45 10.92 -25.64
CA THR A 242 -16.87 9.78 -26.48
C THR A 242 -15.89 9.41 -27.59
N GLY A 243 -14.80 10.18 -27.75
CA GLY A 243 -13.83 10.03 -28.84
C GLY A 243 -14.16 10.83 -30.11
N PRO A 244 -13.44 10.59 -31.22
CA PRO A 244 -12.39 9.58 -31.34
C PRO A 244 -11.13 9.89 -30.53
N TYR A 245 -10.47 8.85 -30.04
CA TYR A 245 -9.22 8.96 -29.29
C TYR A 245 -8.00 8.65 -30.17
N GLU A 246 -7.00 9.53 -30.11
CA GLU A 246 -5.64 9.28 -30.63
C GLU A 246 -4.78 8.74 -29.49
N GLY A 247 -4.02 7.64 -29.70
CA GLY A 247 -3.20 7.02 -28.70
C GLY A 247 -1.69 7.16 -28.97
N ARG A 248 -0.88 7.31 -27.89
CA ARG A 248 0.59 7.32 -27.95
C ARG A 248 1.19 6.51 -26.83
N LEU A 249 2.32 5.84 -27.12
CA LEU A 249 3.23 5.35 -26.09
C LEU A 249 3.84 6.56 -25.38
N SER A 250 3.65 6.65 -24.07
CA SER A 250 4.05 7.84 -23.30
C SER A 250 5.28 7.60 -22.41
N LEU A 251 5.42 6.38 -21.84
CA LEU A 251 6.59 5.99 -21.06
C LEU A 251 6.80 4.48 -21.13
N GLN A 252 8.05 4.07 -21.43
CA GLN A 252 8.50 2.70 -21.31
C GLN A 252 9.90 2.68 -20.71
N ASP A 253 9.97 2.71 -19.38
CA ASP A 253 11.25 2.74 -18.65
C ASP A 253 11.12 2.06 -17.30
N ILE A 254 12.06 1.18 -16.97
CA ILE A 254 12.19 0.39 -15.73
C ILE A 254 10.91 -0.29 -15.23
N GLY A 255 9.86 -0.37 -16.06
CA GLY A 255 8.56 -0.96 -15.71
C GLY A 255 7.69 -0.10 -14.81
N VAL A 256 7.92 1.21 -14.76
CA VAL A 256 7.07 2.19 -14.08
C VAL A 256 5.86 2.49 -14.95
N ALA A 257 4.66 2.18 -14.46
CA ALA A 257 3.40 2.36 -15.19
C ALA A 257 2.20 2.37 -14.23
N GLN A 258 0.99 2.50 -14.78
CA GLN A 258 -0.31 2.63 -14.10
C GLN A 258 -0.35 3.76 -13.07
N GLY A 259 -1.22 4.71 -13.35
CA GLY A 259 -1.44 5.90 -12.54
C GLY A 259 -1.98 7.03 -13.41
N GLY A 260 -1.67 8.26 -13.09
CA GLY A 260 -2.24 9.42 -13.78
C GLY A 260 -1.44 10.70 -13.60
N LEU A 261 -2.11 11.81 -13.75
CA LEU A 261 -1.54 13.16 -13.69
C LEU A 261 -1.88 13.87 -12.39
N ILE A 262 -0.94 14.68 -11.92
CA ILE A 262 -1.14 15.62 -10.83
C ILE A 262 -0.40 16.94 -11.14
N ASP A 263 -1.05 18.06 -10.88
CA ASP A 263 -0.46 19.38 -11.05
C ASP A 263 0.01 19.97 -9.70
N LEU A 264 0.97 20.87 -9.78
CA LEU A 264 1.46 21.66 -8.67
C LEU A 264 0.91 23.09 -8.73
N PRO A 265 0.86 23.81 -7.60
CA PRO A 265 0.42 25.21 -7.59
C PRO A 265 1.24 26.16 -8.47
N ASN A 266 2.50 25.82 -8.74
CA ASN A 266 3.41 26.58 -9.62
C ASN A 266 3.22 26.28 -11.12
N GLY A 267 2.26 25.41 -11.48
CA GLY A 267 1.96 25.03 -12.86
C GLY A 267 2.82 23.87 -13.40
N GLU A 268 3.72 23.31 -12.63
CA GLU A 268 4.42 22.07 -12.97
C GLU A 268 3.49 20.87 -12.85
N TRP A 269 3.81 19.79 -13.59
CA TRP A 269 3.03 18.56 -13.61
C TRP A 269 3.91 17.36 -13.37
N TYR A 270 3.35 16.36 -12.69
CA TYR A 270 3.92 15.04 -12.53
C TYR A 270 2.92 13.96 -12.95
N ALA A 271 3.44 12.85 -13.47
CA ALA A 271 2.71 11.59 -13.49
C ALA A 271 3.05 10.84 -12.20
N TYR A 272 2.03 10.40 -11.48
CA TYR A 272 2.16 9.46 -10.37
C TYR A 272 1.94 8.05 -10.91
N LEU A 273 2.94 7.20 -10.77
CA LEU A 273 2.99 5.86 -11.34
C LEU A 273 3.55 4.91 -10.31
N PHE A 274 3.42 3.59 -10.50
CA PHE A 274 4.08 2.63 -9.63
C PHE A 274 4.94 1.64 -10.42
N ARG A 275 5.78 0.92 -9.69
CA ARG A 275 6.61 -0.17 -10.20
C ARG A 275 6.44 -1.40 -9.33
N ASP A 276 6.33 -2.59 -9.95
CA ASP A 276 6.46 -3.86 -9.23
C ASP A 276 7.91 -4.04 -8.75
N PHE A 277 8.11 -4.15 -7.45
CA PHE A 277 9.44 -4.23 -6.87
C PHE A 277 9.60 -5.46 -5.95
N GLY A 278 9.38 -6.64 -6.49
CA GLY A 278 9.53 -7.89 -5.74
C GLY A 278 8.60 -7.98 -4.54
N ALA A 279 9.09 -8.53 -3.46
CA ALA A 279 8.32 -8.87 -2.27
C ALA A 279 7.79 -7.65 -1.48
N VAL A 280 8.43 -6.47 -1.59
CA VAL A 280 7.90 -5.26 -0.95
C VAL A 280 6.59 -4.78 -1.59
N GLY A 281 6.30 -5.20 -2.83
CA GLY A 281 5.07 -4.88 -3.54
C GLY A 281 5.22 -3.79 -4.61
N ARG A 282 4.17 -2.99 -4.79
CA ARG A 282 4.07 -1.95 -5.81
C ARG A 282 4.41 -0.60 -5.22
N ILE A 283 5.56 -0.06 -5.62
CA ILE A 283 6.13 1.15 -5.01
C ILE A 283 5.91 2.38 -5.91
N PRO A 284 5.40 3.51 -5.35
CA PRO A 284 5.15 4.76 -6.08
C PRO A 284 6.39 5.48 -6.57
N TYR A 285 6.27 5.99 -7.79
CA TYR A 285 7.21 6.88 -8.46
C TYR A 285 6.52 8.17 -8.88
N LEU A 286 7.26 9.26 -8.95
CA LEU A 286 6.85 10.50 -9.60
C LEU A 286 7.71 10.73 -10.83
N VAL A 287 7.06 11.11 -11.91
CA VAL A 287 7.70 11.34 -13.21
C VAL A 287 7.32 12.73 -13.68
N PRO A 288 8.28 13.66 -13.87
CA PRO A 288 7.96 15.00 -14.34
C PRO A 288 7.29 14.96 -15.72
N VAL A 289 6.34 15.87 -15.94
CA VAL A 289 5.58 15.97 -17.20
C VAL A 289 5.81 17.32 -17.82
N LYS A 290 6.17 17.34 -19.11
CA LYS A 290 6.17 18.54 -19.96
C LYS A 290 5.07 18.44 -20.99
N TRP A 291 4.36 19.54 -21.22
CA TRP A 291 3.34 19.59 -22.26
C TRP A 291 3.97 20.05 -23.57
N GLN A 292 3.86 19.24 -24.61
CA GLN A 292 4.32 19.56 -25.96
C GLN A 292 3.25 19.15 -26.99
N ASP A 293 2.85 20.07 -27.86
CA ASP A 293 1.83 19.87 -28.90
C ASP A 293 0.51 19.28 -28.35
N GLY A 294 0.17 19.67 -27.11
CA GLY A 294 -1.00 19.17 -26.39
C GLY A 294 -0.87 17.72 -25.93
N TRP A 295 0.35 17.18 -25.81
CA TRP A 295 0.62 15.86 -25.22
C TRP A 295 1.44 15.95 -23.93
N PRO A 296 1.13 15.11 -22.93
CA PRO A 296 1.97 14.99 -21.75
C PRO A 296 3.20 14.12 -22.09
N ILE A 297 4.37 14.73 -22.11
CA ILE A 297 5.66 14.05 -22.31
C ILE A 297 6.20 13.69 -20.93
N LEU A 298 6.28 12.40 -20.65
CA LEU A 298 6.65 11.87 -19.35
C LEU A 298 8.18 11.65 -19.26
N GLY A 299 8.74 12.07 -18.14
CA GLY A 299 10.14 11.84 -17.78
C GLY A 299 11.10 12.90 -18.31
N VAL A 300 12.38 12.65 -18.05
CA VAL A 300 13.49 13.42 -18.58
C VAL A 300 14.13 12.58 -19.69
N ASN A 301 14.03 13.05 -20.94
CA ASN A 301 14.45 12.28 -22.12
C ASN A 301 13.81 10.87 -22.16
N SER A 302 12.51 10.80 -21.89
CA SER A 302 11.72 9.55 -21.84
C SER A 302 12.21 8.54 -20.79
N LYS A 303 12.90 9.00 -19.76
CA LYS A 303 13.40 8.20 -18.63
C LYS A 303 12.83 8.66 -17.31
N VAL A 304 12.62 7.72 -16.40
CA VAL A 304 12.24 7.99 -15.01
C VAL A 304 13.47 8.54 -14.27
N PRO A 305 13.45 9.80 -13.79
CA PRO A 305 14.61 10.35 -13.10
C PRO A 305 14.75 9.75 -11.70
N GLU A 306 15.98 9.56 -11.26
CA GLU A 306 16.28 9.16 -9.88
C GLU A 306 16.03 10.32 -8.91
N ILE A 307 16.42 11.54 -9.29
CA ILE A 307 16.31 12.74 -8.46
C ILE A 307 15.17 13.61 -8.97
N LEU A 308 14.34 14.09 -8.05
CA LEU A 308 13.18 14.93 -8.32
C LEU A 308 13.39 16.34 -7.78
N ASN A 309 12.87 17.35 -8.48
CA ASN A 309 12.85 18.73 -7.99
C ASN A 309 11.73 18.95 -6.95
N LEU A 310 11.74 18.16 -5.89
CA LEU A 310 10.78 18.14 -4.80
C LEU A 310 11.54 18.09 -3.46
N PRO A 311 10.88 18.45 -2.33
CA PRO A 311 11.49 18.38 -1.00
C PRO A 311 12.00 17.00 -0.63
N LEU A 312 13.02 16.92 0.22
CA LEU A 312 13.58 15.66 0.70
C LEU A 312 12.51 14.83 1.45
N SER A 313 12.53 13.53 1.23
CA SER A 313 11.75 12.58 2.02
C SER A 313 12.20 12.57 3.48
N LYS A 314 11.23 12.65 4.40
CA LYS A 314 11.43 12.49 5.85
C LYS A 314 11.35 11.02 6.29
N GLY A 315 11.23 10.09 5.32
CA GLY A 315 10.99 8.68 5.56
C GLY A 315 9.49 8.34 5.67
N LEU A 316 9.20 7.06 5.82
CA LEU A 316 7.84 6.53 5.87
C LEU A 316 7.30 6.36 7.29
N ILE A 317 8.16 6.50 8.29
CA ILE A 317 7.84 6.41 9.73
C ILE A 317 7.82 7.85 10.30
N PRO A 318 6.74 8.28 10.95
CA PRO A 318 5.48 7.60 11.31
C PRO A 318 4.33 7.81 10.30
N GLY A 319 4.58 8.08 9.04
CA GLY A 319 3.55 8.47 8.07
C GLY A 319 2.66 7.32 7.58
N ILE A 320 3.27 6.23 7.08
CA ILE A 320 2.58 5.08 6.47
C ILE A 320 2.67 3.84 7.37
N VAL A 321 3.72 3.74 8.15
CA VAL A 321 3.95 2.73 9.19
C VAL A 321 4.40 3.45 10.46
N ALA A 322 4.24 2.82 11.63
CA ALA A 322 4.67 3.39 12.91
C ALA A 322 4.91 2.31 13.95
N SER A 323 5.83 2.58 14.88
CA SER A 323 5.92 1.84 16.13
C SER A 323 4.70 2.13 17.01
N ASP A 324 4.32 1.16 17.85
CA ASP A 324 3.17 1.26 18.75
C ASP A 324 3.46 0.56 20.07
N GLU A 325 3.32 1.28 21.17
CA GLU A 325 3.47 0.77 22.54
C GLU A 325 2.14 0.24 23.10
N PHE A 326 1.08 0.25 22.30
CA PHE A 326 -0.29 -0.10 22.69
C PHE A 326 -0.85 0.66 23.90
N ASN A 327 -0.17 1.70 24.35
CA ASN A 327 -0.70 2.65 25.34
C ASN A 327 -1.75 3.54 24.68
N ARG A 328 -2.90 3.69 25.32
CA ARG A 328 -4.01 4.52 24.83
C ARG A 328 -4.49 5.48 25.90
N LYS A 329 -4.60 6.74 25.51
CA LYS A 329 -5.23 7.76 26.35
C LYS A 329 -6.75 7.74 26.16
N PRO A 330 -7.53 8.20 27.13
CA PRO A 330 -8.97 8.37 26.96
C PRO A 330 -9.29 9.20 25.70
N GLY A 331 -10.19 8.69 24.84
CA GLY A 331 -10.60 9.35 23.60
C GLY A 331 -9.72 9.08 22.37
N GLU A 332 -8.58 8.41 22.52
CA GLU A 332 -7.80 7.94 21.39
C GLU A 332 -8.42 6.71 20.74
N ALA A 333 -8.21 6.55 19.44
CA ALA A 333 -8.59 5.34 18.71
C ALA A 333 -7.84 4.12 19.26
N ASP A 334 -8.51 2.97 19.30
CA ASP A 334 -7.91 1.73 19.81
C ASP A 334 -6.69 1.30 18.99
N LEU A 335 -6.72 1.55 17.67
CA LEU A 335 -5.59 1.31 16.78
C LEU A 335 -5.31 2.54 15.90
N PRO A 336 -4.04 3.01 15.81
CA PRO A 336 -3.63 4.00 14.82
C PRO A 336 -3.89 3.53 13.40
N LEU A 337 -4.09 4.48 12.47
CA LEU A 337 -4.43 4.22 11.07
C LEU A 337 -3.39 3.39 10.28
N VAL A 338 -2.18 3.22 10.80
CA VAL A 338 -1.15 2.37 10.18
C VAL A 338 -1.46 0.88 10.28
N TRP A 339 -2.37 0.49 11.18
CA TRP A 339 -2.78 -0.88 11.39
C TRP A 339 -3.94 -1.29 10.49
N GLN A 340 -3.88 -2.50 9.96
CA GLN A 340 -4.96 -3.14 9.23
C GLN A 340 -5.05 -4.62 9.61
N TRP A 341 -6.27 -5.11 9.75
CA TRP A 341 -6.56 -6.52 9.95
C TRP A 341 -6.46 -7.29 8.64
N ASN A 342 -5.94 -8.49 8.70
CA ASN A 342 -6.05 -9.46 7.61
C ASN A 342 -7.49 -9.98 7.56
N HIS A 343 -8.30 -9.48 6.62
CA HIS A 343 -9.76 -9.64 6.56
C HIS A 343 -10.51 -8.88 7.68
N ASN A 344 -11.82 -9.14 7.82
CA ASN A 344 -12.64 -8.49 8.85
C ASN A 344 -12.28 -9.03 10.25
N PRO A 345 -11.96 -8.19 11.24
CA PRO A 345 -11.72 -8.64 12.60
C PRO A 345 -13.01 -9.07 13.30
N ASP A 346 -12.88 -9.87 14.34
CA ASP A 346 -13.90 -10.06 15.37
C ASP A 346 -13.53 -9.16 16.56
N ALA A 347 -14.31 -8.09 16.76
CA ALA A 347 -14.04 -7.09 17.80
C ALA A 347 -14.06 -7.65 19.23
N LYS A 348 -14.66 -8.84 19.46
CA LYS A 348 -14.72 -9.49 20.79
C LYS A 348 -13.41 -10.19 21.15
N LEU A 349 -12.56 -10.47 20.16
CA LEU A 349 -11.39 -11.33 20.30
C LEU A 349 -10.06 -10.55 20.34
N TRP A 350 -10.11 -9.22 20.41
CA TRP A 350 -8.92 -8.39 20.60
C TRP A 350 -9.20 -7.20 21.52
N SER A 351 -8.17 -6.62 22.11
CA SER A 351 -8.30 -5.43 22.94
C SER A 351 -6.96 -4.80 23.27
N VAL A 352 -6.88 -3.49 23.28
CA VAL A 352 -5.77 -2.70 23.87
C VAL A 352 -6.11 -2.14 25.27
N LYS A 353 -7.30 -2.51 25.82
CA LYS A 353 -7.82 -2.01 27.09
C LYS A 353 -7.91 -3.08 28.20
N LYS A 354 -7.92 -4.37 27.84
CA LYS A 354 -7.98 -5.47 28.84
C LYS A 354 -6.72 -5.58 29.69
N ARG A 355 -5.58 -5.13 29.17
CA ARG A 355 -4.32 -4.95 29.86
C ARG A 355 -3.67 -3.70 29.30
N GLU A 356 -3.50 -2.69 30.14
CA GLU A 356 -2.91 -1.41 29.73
C GLU A 356 -1.50 -1.61 29.17
N GLY A 357 -1.18 -0.95 28.04
CA GLY A 357 0.09 -1.09 27.34
C GLY A 357 0.26 -2.37 26.53
N PHE A 358 -0.82 -3.14 26.34
CA PHE A 358 -0.74 -4.40 25.58
C PHE A 358 -1.86 -4.51 24.55
N LEU A 359 -1.53 -5.10 23.40
CA LEU A 359 -2.52 -5.66 22.49
C LEU A 359 -2.78 -7.11 22.91
N ARG A 360 -4.01 -7.42 23.32
CA ARG A 360 -4.46 -8.81 23.55
C ARG A 360 -5.11 -9.38 22.31
N LEU A 361 -4.66 -10.55 21.86
CA LEU A 361 -5.31 -11.37 20.85
C LEU A 361 -5.81 -12.67 21.48
N THR A 362 -7.10 -12.97 21.34
CA THR A 362 -7.75 -14.15 21.98
C THR A 362 -8.18 -15.14 20.89
N THR A 363 -7.97 -16.43 21.11
CA THR A 363 -8.43 -17.49 20.22
C THR A 363 -9.93 -17.73 20.41
N GLY A 364 -10.73 -17.52 19.36
CA GLY A 364 -12.21 -17.67 19.44
C GLY A 364 -12.76 -18.81 18.61
N ARG A 365 -11.91 -19.48 17.84
CA ARG A 365 -12.25 -20.63 17.00
C ARG A 365 -11.00 -21.47 16.73
N ILE A 366 -11.20 -22.66 16.19
CA ILE A 366 -10.13 -23.50 15.69
C ILE A 366 -9.84 -23.11 14.24
N ASP A 367 -8.59 -22.73 13.97
CA ASP A 367 -8.11 -22.35 12.66
C ASP A 367 -7.13 -23.40 12.09
N SER A 368 -7.33 -23.75 10.83
CA SER A 368 -6.55 -24.80 10.17
C SER A 368 -5.09 -24.38 9.89
N ASN A 369 -4.87 -23.09 9.67
CA ASN A 369 -3.55 -22.52 9.36
C ASN A 369 -3.58 -20.99 9.53
N PHE A 370 -2.40 -20.37 9.42
CA PHE A 370 -2.21 -18.93 9.58
C PHE A 370 -3.05 -18.06 8.61
N LEU A 371 -3.19 -18.49 7.35
CA LEU A 371 -3.94 -17.71 6.36
C LEU A 371 -5.45 -17.68 6.65
N MET A 372 -5.93 -18.62 7.46
CA MET A 372 -7.33 -18.64 7.94
C MET A 372 -7.47 -18.02 9.34
N ALA A 373 -6.36 -17.66 10.00
CA ALA A 373 -6.38 -17.07 11.34
C ALA A 373 -7.02 -15.69 11.34
N ARG A 374 -8.20 -15.58 11.96
CA ARG A 374 -8.89 -14.29 12.14
C ARG A 374 -8.17 -13.46 13.21
N ASN A 375 -8.32 -12.12 13.12
CA ASN A 375 -7.64 -11.17 14.02
C ASN A 375 -6.10 -11.19 13.93
N THR A 376 -5.57 -11.41 12.74
CA THR A 376 -4.17 -11.15 12.44
C THR A 376 -4.00 -9.66 12.14
N LEU A 377 -3.28 -8.94 13.00
CA LEU A 377 -3.07 -7.49 12.91
C LEU A 377 -1.79 -7.17 12.15
N THR A 378 -1.85 -6.30 11.14
CA THR A 378 -0.73 -6.12 10.21
C THR A 378 -0.32 -4.68 9.99
N GLN A 379 0.98 -4.47 9.68
CA GLN A 379 1.51 -3.25 9.07
C GLN A 379 2.33 -3.58 7.82
N ARG A 380 2.45 -2.61 6.89
CA ARG A 380 3.30 -2.75 5.70
C ARG A 380 4.76 -2.95 6.09
N THR A 381 5.49 -3.71 5.29
CA THR A 381 6.95 -3.59 5.24
C THR A 381 7.33 -2.35 4.42
N ILE A 382 8.54 -1.86 4.61
CA ILE A 382 9.10 -0.73 3.88
C ILE A 382 10.47 -1.13 3.29
N GLY A 383 10.87 -0.49 2.21
CA GLY A 383 12.16 -0.73 1.60
C GLY A 383 13.13 0.45 1.80
N PRO A 384 14.42 0.25 1.52
CA PRO A 384 15.06 -1.01 1.10
C PRO A 384 15.24 -2.02 2.23
N PHE A 385 15.16 -1.60 3.51
CA PHE A 385 15.22 -2.44 4.71
C PHE A 385 14.00 -2.20 5.58
N SER A 386 13.57 -3.23 6.27
CA SER A 386 12.46 -3.17 7.22
C SER A 386 12.69 -4.13 8.37
N SER A 387 12.64 -3.66 9.59
CA SER A 387 12.72 -4.48 10.79
C SER A 387 11.44 -4.32 11.61
N GLY A 388 10.79 -5.43 11.96
CA GLY A 388 9.64 -5.45 12.87
C GLY A 388 10.00 -6.24 14.11
N ALA A 389 9.73 -5.72 15.31
CA ALA A 389 10.00 -6.39 16.58
C ALA A 389 8.84 -6.25 17.56
N THR A 390 8.63 -7.27 18.38
CA THR A 390 7.61 -7.29 19.42
C THR A 390 8.07 -8.10 20.63
N SER A 391 7.42 -7.88 21.77
CA SER A 391 7.49 -8.73 22.95
C SER A 391 6.13 -9.35 23.20
N VAL A 392 6.08 -10.63 23.54
CA VAL A 392 4.85 -11.40 23.74
C VAL A 392 4.84 -12.07 25.11
N ASP A 393 3.77 -11.87 25.87
CA ASP A 393 3.44 -12.63 27.07
C ASP A 393 2.51 -13.79 26.68
N VAL A 394 2.99 -15.01 26.88
CA VAL A 394 2.34 -16.27 26.49
C VAL A 394 1.81 -17.07 27.69
N SER A 395 1.69 -16.42 28.85
CA SER A 395 1.29 -17.09 30.12
C SER A 395 -0.12 -17.69 30.04
N MET A 396 -1.01 -17.10 29.24
CA MET A 396 -2.43 -17.46 29.17
C MET A 396 -2.80 -18.19 27.88
N MET A 397 -1.81 -18.60 27.10
CA MET A 397 -2.03 -19.47 25.95
C MET A 397 -2.42 -20.88 26.40
N LYS A 398 -3.25 -21.55 25.60
CA LYS A 398 -3.74 -22.91 25.85
C LYS A 398 -3.11 -23.92 24.89
N ASP A 399 -3.30 -25.21 25.18
CA ASP A 399 -2.83 -26.30 24.30
C ASP A 399 -3.36 -26.13 22.86
N GLY A 400 -2.44 -26.10 21.92
CA GLY A 400 -2.70 -25.86 20.50
C GLY A 400 -2.68 -24.41 20.06
N ASP A 401 -2.52 -23.43 20.97
CA ASP A 401 -2.36 -22.02 20.57
C ASP A 401 -0.98 -21.79 19.96
N PHE A 402 -0.94 -20.93 18.94
CA PHE A 402 0.27 -20.45 18.29
C PHE A 402 0.20 -18.93 18.11
N ALA A 403 1.11 -18.21 18.77
CA ALA A 403 1.12 -16.74 18.78
C ALA A 403 2.54 -16.18 18.54
N GLY A 404 2.62 -15.04 17.85
CA GLY A 404 3.92 -14.40 17.61
C GLY A 404 3.90 -13.33 16.53
N LEU A 405 5.05 -13.18 15.86
CA LEU A 405 5.31 -12.25 14.77
C LEU A 405 5.51 -13.03 13.46
N GLY A 406 4.77 -12.64 12.44
CA GLY A 406 4.89 -13.22 11.11
C GLY A 406 5.26 -12.20 10.05
N ILE A 407 5.64 -12.72 8.88
CA ILE A 407 5.73 -11.95 7.64
C ILE A 407 4.69 -12.53 6.66
N LEU A 408 3.60 -11.78 6.47
CA LEU A 408 2.38 -12.24 5.80
C LEU A 408 2.43 -12.01 4.30
N GLN A 409 2.27 -13.07 3.56
CA GLN A 409 1.88 -13.16 2.15
C GLN A 409 1.38 -14.61 1.94
N LYS A 410 1.04 -15.03 0.73
CA LYS A 410 0.73 -16.44 0.44
C LYS A 410 1.85 -17.38 0.93
N ASN A 411 3.08 -16.99 0.61
CA ASN A 411 4.30 -17.68 1.04
C ASN A 411 4.84 -16.97 2.28
N TYR A 412 4.32 -17.29 3.44
CA TYR A 412 4.60 -16.61 4.70
C TYR A 412 5.71 -17.27 5.52
N GLY A 413 6.22 -16.52 6.49
CA GLY A 413 7.07 -17.04 7.58
C GLY A 413 6.51 -16.63 8.93
N LEU A 414 6.55 -17.53 9.90
CA LEU A 414 6.05 -17.27 11.26
C LEU A 414 7.12 -17.60 12.29
N LEU A 415 7.34 -16.69 13.22
CA LEU A 415 8.12 -16.91 14.42
C LEU A 415 7.22 -16.69 15.64
N GLY A 416 7.03 -17.70 16.47
CA GLY A 416 6.11 -17.59 17.58
C GLY A 416 6.27 -18.70 18.61
N VAL A 417 5.42 -18.66 19.63
CA VAL A 417 5.30 -19.70 20.64
C VAL A 417 4.15 -20.63 20.29
N ASN A 418 4.43 -21.92 20.17
CA ASN A 418 3.46 -23.00 20.08
C ASN A 418 3.33 -23.70 21.44
N VAL A 419 2.09 -23.93 21.89
CA VAL A 419 1.80 -24.62 23.14
C VAL A 419 1.37 -26.05 22.84
N GLU A 420 2.03 -27.04 23.45
CA GLU A 420 1.73 -28.46 23.34
C GLU A 420 1.55 -29.08 24.74
N GLY A 421 0.31 -29.34 25.12
CA GLY A 421 -0.03 -29.71 26.50
C GLY A 421 0.30 -28.56 27.46
N LYS A 422 1.33 -28.80 28.32
CA LYS A 422 1.87 -27.78 29.24
C LYS A 422 3.20 -27.17 28.76
N ALA A 423 3.81 -27.76 27.74
CA ALA A 423 5.10 -27.31 27.22
C ALA A 423 4.92 -26.16 26.20
N LYS A 424 5.87 -25.25 26.18
CA LYS A 424 5.95 -24.14 25.25
C LYS A 424 7.21 -24.24 24.40
N TYR A 425 7.09 -23.93 23.15
CA TYR A 425 8.21 -23.96 22.20
C TYR A 425 8.24 -22.70 21.35
N ILE A 426 9.39 -22.07 21.23
CA ILE A 426 9.65 -21.10 20.16
C ILE A 426 9.77 -21.90 18.87
N VAL A 427 8.98 -21.55 17.86
CA VAL A 427 8.90 -22.29 16.59
C VAL A 427 9.02 -21.33 15.43
N ILE A 428 9.80 -21.72 14.41
CA ILE A 428 9.84 -21.06 13.11
C ILE A 428 9.15 -21.93 12.06
N ILE A 429 8.16 -21.34 11.38
CA ILE A 429 7.44 -21.95 10.25
C ILE A 429 7.84 -21.24 8.97
N ASP A 430 8.23 -21.99 7.96
CA ASP A 430 8.51 -21.54 6.60
C ASP A 430 7.47 -22.11 5.63
N ALA A 431 6.69 -21.25 5.00
CA ALA A 431 5.72 -21.60 3.98
C ALA A 431 6.13 -21.07 2.59
N SER A 432 7.40 -20.82 2.33
CA SER A 432 7.91 -20.28 1.06
C SER A 432 7.60 -21.17 -0.15
N THR A 433 7.44 -22.48 0.06
CA THR A 433 7.05 -23.46 -0.97
C THR A 433 5.54 -23.64 -1.13
N GLY A 434 4.72 -22.85 -0.41
CA GLY A 434 3.27 -22.99 -0.36
C GLY A 434 2.75 -24.02 0.65
N LYS A 435 3.65 -24.76 1.32
CA LYS A 435 3.32 -25.68 2.43
C LYS A 435 4.08 -25.23 3.69
N PRO A 436 3.39 -25.04 4.84
CA PRO A 436 4.05 -24.67 6.08
C PRO A 436 4.90 -25.84 6.60
N ILE A 437 6.18 -25.58 6.85
CA ILE A 437 7.15 -26.54 7.38
C ILE A 437 7.77 -25.92 8.63
N GLU A 438 7.72 -26.63 9.75
CA GLU A 438 8.48 -26.30 10.94
C GLU A 438 9.97 -26.55 10.67
N LYS A 439 10.80 -25.51 10.76
CA LYS A 439 12.23 -25.55 10.46
C LYS A 439 13.08 -25.78 11.71
N GLU A 440 12.66 -25.21 12.83
CA GLU A 440 13.39 -25.29 14.09
C GLU A 440 12.43 -25.07 15.25
N ARG A 441 12.75 -25.68 16.38
CA ARG A 441 11.98 -25.64 17.63
C ARG A 441 12.93 -25.53 18.82
N ILE A 442 12.61 -24.64 19.75
CA ILE A 442 13.39 -24.43 20.98
C ILE A 442 12.43 -24.44 22.17
N GLN A 443 12.71 -25.23 23.21
CA GLN A 443 11.89 -25.22 24.43
C GLN A 443 11.94 -23.84 25.09
N LEU A 444 10.79 -23.36 25.57
CA LEU A 444 10.63 -22.11 26.27
C LEU A 444 10.14 -22.33 27.70
N ASP A 445 10.98 -22.01 28.68
CA ASP A 445 10.70 -22.21 30.10
C ASP A 445 10.20 -20.93 30.80
N GLN A 446 9.97 -19.86 30.06
CA GLN A 446 9.46 -18.57 30.56
C GLN A 446 8.20 -18.11 29.83
N ASN A 447 7.53 -17.09 30.35
CA ASN A 447 6.28 -16.59 29.78
C ASN A 447 6.44 -15.38 28.85
N LYS A 448 7.54 -14.65 28.92
CA LYS A 448 7.82 -13.48 28.07
C LYS A 448 8.94 -13.82 27.08
N VAL A 449 8.71 -13.50 25.81
CA VAL A 449 9.69 -13.73 24.74
C VAL A 449 9.65 -12.57 23.76
N TYR A 450 10.76 -12.33 23.08
CA TYR A 450 10.91 -11.23 22.12
C TYR A 450 11.18 -11.80 20.73
N PHE A 451 10.50 -11.25 19.73
CA PHE A 451 10.62 -11.64 18.33
C PHE A 451 10.99 -10.46 17.45
N LYS A 452 11.82 -10.71 16.46
CA LYS A 452 12.21 -9.74 15.44
C LYS A 452 12.28 -10.41 14.08
N ILE A 453 11.83 -9.70 13.04
CA ILE A 453 11.99 -10.10 11.65
C ILE A 453 12.66 -8.93 10.91
N ASP A 454 13.80 -9.20 10.30
CA ASP A 454 14.55 -8.25 9.47
C ASP A 454 14.39 -8.60 8.00
N CYS A 455 13.90 -7.65 7.19
CA CYS A 455 13.67 -7.82 5.76
C CYS A 455 14.66 -7.00 4.94
N ASP A 456 15.27 -7.61 3.93
CA ASP A 456 16.13 -6.97 2.94
C ASP A 456 15.47 -7.03 1.56
N PHE A 457 14.96 -5.88 1.08
CA PHE A 457 14.38 -5.70 -0.25
C PHE A 457 15.34 -5.01 -1.21
N SER A 458 16.56 -4.67 -0.77
CA SER A 458 17.55 -3.99 -1.60
C SER A 458 17.86 -4.84 -2.84
N GLN A 459 17.83 -4.20 -4.02
CA GLN A 459 18.08 -4.88 -5.30
C GLN A 459 17.20 -6.13 -5.51
N LYS A 460 15.99 -6.17 -4.93
CA LYS A 460 15.07 -7.33 -4.97
C LYS A 460 15.67 -8.60 -4.37
N ARG A 461 16.51 -8.47 -3.33
CA ARG A 461 16.98 -9.63 -2.59
C ARG A 461 15.85 -10.40 -1.94
N ASP A 462 14.85 -9.68 -1.43
CA ASP A 462 13.61 -10.25 -0.91
C ASP A 462 13.86 -11.36 0.13
N MET A 463 14.64 -11.05 1.15
CA MET A 463 15.00 -12.00 2.22
C MET A 463 14.44 -11.54 3.55
N ALA A 464 13.89 -12.48 4.34
CA ALA A 464 13.47 -12.25 5.72
C ALA A 464 14.30 -13.13 6.67
N HIS A 465 14.85 -12.53 7.72
CA HIS A 465 15.64 -13.18 8.77
C HIS A 465 14.87 -13.12 10.08
N PHE A 466 14.85 -14.24 10.81
CA PHE A 466 14.07 -14.38 12.03
C PHE A 466 15.00 -14.46 13.24
N LEU A 467 14.66 -13.70 14.29
CA LEU A 467 15.44 -13.60 15.50
C LEU A 467 14.53 -13.67 16.72
N TYR A 468 14.98 -14.32 17.77
CA TYR A 468 14.34 -14.32 19.07
C TYR A 468 15.32 -13.86 20.16
N SER A 469 14.76 -13.40 21.27
CA SER A 469 15.51 -13.08 22.48
C SER A 469 14.69 -13.50 23.71
N LEU A 470 15.39 -13.95 24.76
CA LEU A 470 14.77 -14.29 26.03
C LEU A 470 14.78 -13.12 27.02
N ASP A 471 15.65 -12.14 26.81
CA ASP A 471 15.87 -10.99 27.71
C ASP A 471 15.63 -9.61 27.03
N GLY A 472 15.31 -9.62 25.73
CA GLY A 472 15.12 -8.41 24.91
C GLY A 472 16.43 -7.69 24.54
N LYS A 473 17.59 -8.22 24.93
CA LYS A 473 18.91 -7.62 24.71
C LYS A 473 19.78 -8.45 23.78
N ILE A 474 19.87 -9.77 24.04
CA ILE A 474 20.68 -10.69 23.24
C ILE A 474 19.78 -11.38 22.24
N TRP A 475 19.99 -11.10 20.95
CA TRP A 475 19.23 -11.66 19.86
C TRP A 475 19.96 -12.85 19.24
N LYS A 476 19.21 -13.92 18.99
CA LYS A 476 19.68 -15.14 18.35
C LYS A 476 18.89 -15.40 17.08
N ALA A 477 19.57 -15.76 16.01
CA ALA A 477 18.91 -16.21 14.79
C ALA A 477 18.24 -17.57 15.02
N ILE A 478 17.11 -17.80 14.32
CA ILE A 478 16.40 -19.08 14.33
C ILE A 478 15.93 -19.41 12.92
N GLY A 479 16.13 -20.64 12.51
CA GLY A 479 15.85 -21.12 11.15
C GLY A 479 16.75 -20.49 10.08
N SER A 480 16.52 -20.88 8.85
CA SER A 480 17.17 -20.28 7.69
C SER A 480 16.38 -19.04 7.21
N PRO A 481 17.05 -18.07 6.55
CA PRO A 481 16.37 -16.95 5.96
C PRO A 481 15.29 -17.38 4.95
N LEU A 482 14.13 -16.74 4.99
CA LEU A 482 13.01 -17.00 4.07
C LEU A 482 13.18 -16.16 2.82
N LYS A 483 13.19 -16.79 1.64
CA LYS A 483 13.07 -16.10 0.36
C LYS A 483 11.63 -15.67 0.15
N MET A 484 11.40 -14.38 0.15
CA MET A 484 10.09 -13.79 -0.10
C MET A 484 9.81 -13.68 -1.59
N ALA A 485 8.54 -13.73 -2.00
CA ALA A 485 8.13 -13.56 -3.39
C ALA A 485 6.75 -12.90 -3.47
N TYR A 486 6.61 -11.90 -4.33
CA TYR A 486 5.30 -11.36 -4.66
C TYR A 486 4.47 -12.42 -5.37
N THR A 487 3.29 -12.73 -4.85
CA THR A 487 2.44 -13.78 -5.42
C THR A 487 1.06 -13.26 -5.81
N ILE A 488 0.57 -13.81 -6.92
CA ILE A 488 -0.83 -13.77 -7.28
C ILE A 488 -1.46 -15.06 -6.71
N PRO A 489 -2.63 -15.02 -6.03
CA PRO A 489 -3.63 -13.96 -6.05
C PRO A 489 -3.55 -12.92 -4.92
N HIS A 490 -2.60 -12.96 -3.98
CA HIS A 490 -2.62 -12.03 -2.84
C HIS A 490 -2.54 -10.55 -3.25
N PHE A 491 -1.87 -10.22 -4.35
CA PHE A 491 -1.78 -8.88 -4.93
C PHE A 491 -1.34 -7.78 -3.96
N MET A 492 -0.47 -8.11 -3.03
CA MET A 492 0.05 -7.17 -2.03
C MET A 492 1.49 -7.51 -1.68
N GLY A 493 2.25 -6.49 -1.25
CA GLY A 493 3.56 -6.69 -0.65
C GLY A 493 3.46 -7.41 0.69
N TYR A 494 4.60 -7.92 1.17
CA TYR A 494 4.67 -8.52 2.49
C TYR A 494 4.32 -7.54 3.60
N ARG A 495 3.72 -8.06 4.68
CA ARG A 495 3.33 -7.28 5.85
C ARG A 495 3.81 -7.96 7.11
N PHE A 496 4.30 -7.20 8.08
CA PHE A 496 4.44 -7.70 9.45
C PHE A 496 3.06 -8.04 10.01
N ALA A 497 2.98 -9.12 10.79
CA ALA A 497 1.73 -9.64 11.31
C ALA A 497 1.87 -10.10 12.77
N LEU A 498 1.10 -9.50 13.66
CA LEU A 498 0.89 -10.01 15.02
C LEU A 498 -0.27 -10.99 14.97
N PHE A 499 -0.07 -12.20 15.45
CA PHE A 499 -1.07 -13.26 15.34
C PHE A 499 -1.19 -14.09 16.62
N ASN A 500 -2.40 -14.63 16.84
CA ASN A 500 -2.68 -15.69 17.80
C ASN A 500 -3.84 -16.54 17.28
N TYR A 501 -3.62 -17.83 17.05
CA TYR A 501 -4.69 -18.73 16.64
C TYR A 501 -4.57 -20.11 17.32
N GLY A 502 -5.73 -20.72 17.57
CA GLY A 502 -5.83 -22.02 18.23
C GLY A 502 -6.05 -23.16 17.25
N LYS A 503 -5.37 -24.30 17.46
CA LYS A 503 -5.52 -25.53 16.68
C LYS A 503 -6.32 -26.62 17.40
N LYS A 504 -6.49 -26.50 18.73
CA LYS A 504 -7.13 -27.54 19.57
C LYS A 504 -8.19 -26.99 20.50
N GLN A 505 -7.96 -25.82 21.12
CA GLN A 505 -8.82 -25.19 22.11
C GLN A 505 -9.07 -23.73 21.76
N ILE A 506 -10.08 -23.13 22.38
CA ILE A 506 -10.39 -21.71 22.29
C ILE A 506 -10.27 -21.01 23.63
N GLY A 507 -10.21 -19.66 23.62
CA GLY A 507 -10.19 -18.84 24.82
C GLY A 507 -8.80 -18.69 25.46
N GLY A 508 -7.73 -19.18 24.82
CA GLY A 508 -6.37 -18.79 25.13
C GLY A 508 -6.08 -17.40 24.56
N TYR A 509 -5.13 -16.67 25.16
CA TYR A 509 -4.73 -15.37 24.63
C TYR A 509 -3.24 -15.09 24.80
N ALA A 510 -2.74 -14.24 23.93
CA ALA A 510 -1.38 -13.69 23.98
C ALA A 510 -1.46 -12.17 24.09
N ASP A 511 -0.59 -11.56 24.91
CA ASP A 511 -0.49 -10.13 25.11
C ASP A 511 0.82 -9.61 24.49
N PHE A 512 0.69 -8.72 23.51
CA PHE A 512 1.81 -8.07 22.82
C PHE A 512 2.09 -6.73 23.47
N ASP A 513 3.29 -6.55 23.99
CA ASP A 513 3.72 -5.37 24.77
C ASP A 513 3.92 -4.14 23.86
N TYR A 514 4.54 -4.36 22.70
CA TYR A 514 4.80 -3.32 21.71
C TYR A 514 4.92 -3.90 20.30
N PHE A 515 4.91 -3.03 19.31
CA PHE A 515 5.43 -3.31 17.97
C PHE A 515 6.36 -2.17 17.55
N HIS A 516 7.64 -2.48 17.37
CA HIS A 516 8.63 -1.52 16.87
C HIS A 516 8.94 -1.79 15.41
N ILE A 517 8.91 -0.74 14.59
CA ILE A 517 9.32 -0.79 13.19
C ILE A 517 10.50 0.14 12.95
N SER A 518 11.45 -0.31 12.13
CA SER A 518 12.63 0.44 11.74
C SER A 518 12.93 0.25 10.24
N ASP A 519 13.48 1.26 9.61
CA ASP A 519 14.02 1.26 8.25
C ASP A 519 15.53 0.91 8.19
N LYS A 520 16.11 0.55 9.34
CA LYS A 520 17.53 0.24 9.48
C LYS A 520 17.76 -1.26 9.51
N LYS A 521 18.86 -1.68 8.90
CA LYS A 521 19.37 -3.04 9.03
C LYS A 521 19.88 -3.25 10.45
N SER A 522 19.54 -4.40 11.07
CA SER A 522 20.12 -4.77 12.36
C SER A 522 21.63 -4.90 12.25
N SER A 523 22.34 -4.50 13.33
CA SER A 523 23.80 -4.57 13.42
C SER A 523 24.36 -5.98 13.60
N LEU A 524 23.54 -7.01 13.57
CA LEU A 524 23.99 -8.40 13.64
C LEU A 524 24.70 -8.79 12.34
N ASN A 525 25.99 -9.11 12.43
CA ASN A 525 26.89 -9.48 11.34
C ASN A 525 26.56 -10.86 10.70
N HIS A 526 25.28 -11.19 10.51
CA HIS A 526 24.82 -12.46 9.94
C HIS A 526 24.07 -12.30 8.61
N PHE A 527 24.51 -11.31 7.81
CA PHE A 527 23.97 -11.11 6.46
C PHE A 527 25.04 -11.37 5.39
#